data_d25e5a5e429610672919b356646cc90c
#
_entry.id   d25e5a5e429610672919b356646cc90c
#
_cell.length_a   1.000
_cell.length_b   1.000
_cell.length_c   1.000
_cell.angle_alpha   90.00
_cell.angle_beta   90.00
_cell.angle_gamma   90.00
#
_symmetry.space_group_name_H-M   'P 1'
#
loop_
_entity.id
_entity.type
_entity.pdbx_description
1 polymer ?
#
loop_
_entity_poly.entity_id
_entity_poly.type
_entity_poly.pdbx_seq_one_letter_code
_entity_poly.pdbx_strand_id
1 'polypeptide(L)'
;MKAAKSQTMLPVAGTDMLLPVTELTGEKEGETITLSAGVHSREYAGVQALIELAQELDPRQVRGTIRLLHCCNYEGFLRRSADVVPQDGKNLNREFPGDSGGTPTQRLAAFLEQEFIERTDYLMDLHSGGFCENLTPHLYFHGTAAPKVRAVSRRMAELTTVPYLVESSAENGFYSWAGQRGVPAILLERGGCGLVEPAAIEGHKRDALRLLRGLGFLEDGEPVSPAAHQVITTAFYVDAPESGCWYPAKAAGDFIREGEMLGEIRNLFGKVLCRVTAKASGVILYQTASLGIESVTSLVAYGKL
;
A
#
# COMPACT_ATOMS: atom_id res chain seq x y z
N MET A 1 -9.45 18.90 24.75
CA MET A 1 -8.63 19.85 23.91
C MET A 1 -9.57 20.58 22.95
N LYS A 2 -9.13 21.61 22.22
CA LYS A 2 -9.94 22.23 21.17
C LYS A 2 -9.67 21.50 19.86
N ALA A 3 -10.71 21.18 19.08
CA ALA A 3 -10.54 20.57 17.76
C ALA A 3 -9.63 21.45 16.87
N ALA A 4 -8.68 20.82 16.21
CA ALA A 4 -7.68 21.51 15.39
C ALA A 4 -7.32 20.71 14.15
N LYS A 5 -6.97 21.44 13.09
CA LYS A 5 -6.41 20.90 11.85
C LYS A 5 -5.17 21.69 11.50
N SER A 6 -4.05 21.00 11.28
CA SER A 6 -2.78 21.60 10.85
C SER A 6 -2.26 20.94 9.59
N GLN A 7 -1.52 21.70 8.80
CA GLN A 7 -0.84 21.21 7.60
C GLN A 7 0.60 21.68 7.62
N THR A 8 1.54 20.76 7.43
CA THR A 8 2.97 21.05 7.58
C THR A 8 3.79 20.26 6.56
N MET A 9 4.83 20.88 6.04
CA MET A 9 5.93 20.19 5.38
C MET A 9 6.95 19.82 6.46
N LEU A 10 6.90 18.57 6.92
CA LEU A 10 7.72 18.07 8.02
C LEU A 10 9.13 17.74 7.52
N PRO A 11 10.20 18.38 8.06
CA PRO A 11 11.56 18.10 7.61
C PRO A 11 12.06 16.75 8.13
N VAL A 12 12.67 15.97 7.25
CA VAL A 12 13.32 14.70 7.59
C VAL A 12 14.72 14.99 8.12
N ALA A 13 14.96 14.67 9.40
CA ALA A 13 16.20 14.99 10.08
C ALA A 13 17.45 14.48 9.33
N GLY A 14 18.45 15.33 9.18
CA GLY A 14 19.71 15.01 8.51
C GLY A 14 19.63 14.93 6.98
N THR A 15 18.54 15.41 6.37
CA THR A 15 18.33 15.45 4.91
C THR A 15 17.68 16.77 4.50
N ASP A 16 17.57 17.01 3.19
CA ASP A 16 16.79 18.10 2.61
C ASP A 16 15.35 17.67 2.25
N MET A 17 14.96 16.45 2.63
CA MET A 17 13.63 15.89 2.30
C MET A 17 12.56 16.48 3.22
N LEU A 18 11.37 16.68 2.65
CA LEU A 18 10.18 17.17 3.33
C LEU A 18 9.03 16.17 3.14
N LEU A 19 8.19 16.04 4.15
CA LEU A 19 7.00 15.19 4.11
C LEU A 19 5.73 16.04 4.29
N PRO A 20 4.78 16.00 3.34
CA PRO A 20 3.50 16.70 3.47
C PRO A 20 2.58 15.95 4.44
N VAL A 21 2.22 16.58 5.55
CA VAL A 21 1.40 16.01 6.62
C VAL A 21 0.22 16.91 6.93
N THR A 22 -0.98 16.31 7.05
CA THR A 22 -2.14 16.93 7.69
C THR A 22 -2.44 16.18 8.98
N GLU A 23 -2.59 16.90 10.08
CA GLU A 23 -3.02 16.33 11.36
C GLU A 23 -4.34 16.95 11.78
N LEU A 24 -5.30 16.07 12.13
CA LEU A 24 -6.61 16.43 12.66
C LEU A 24 -6.70 15.89 14.09
N THR A 25 -6.84 16.78 15.06
CA THR A 25 -7.02 16.42 16.47
C THR A 25 -8.43 16.82 16.91
N GLY A 26 -9.17 15.86 17.47
CA GLY A 26 -10.52 16.05 17.99
C GLY A 26 -10.54 16.73 19.36
N GLU A 27 -11.73 17.12 19.82
CA GLU A 27 -11.91 17.63 21.19
C GLU A 27 -11.81 16.53 22.25
N LYS A 28 -12.24 15.32 21.87
CA LYS A 28 -12.22 14.13 22.74
C LYS A 28 -10.89 13.41 22.61
N GLU A 29 -10.29 13.08 23.74
CA GLU A 29 -9.10 12.23 23.77
C GLU A 29 -9.39 10.86 23.18
N GLY A 30 -8.38 10.27 22.57
CA GLY A 30 -8.45 8.96 21.92
C GLY A 30 -7.10 8.53 21.37
N GLU A 31 -7.12 7.45 20.63
CA GLU A 31 -5.96 6.86 19.95
C GLU A 31 -5.54 7.69 18.73
N THR A 32 -4.39 7.38 18.18
CA THR A 32 -3.86 7.99 16.97
C THR A 32 -3.86 6.97 15.83
N ILE A 33 -4.33 7.38 14.66
CA ILE A 33 -4.21 6.61 13.44
C ILE A 33 -3.41 7.38 12.38
N THR A 34 -2.47 6.70 11.73
CA THR A 34 -1.77 7.21 10.56
C THR A 34 -2.35 6.58 9.28
N LEU A 35 -2.75 7.41 8.33
CA LEU A 35 -3.00 7.03 6.95
C LEU A 35 -1.87 7.58 6.10
N SER A 36 -1.19 6.71 5.35
CA SER A 36 -0.05 7.08 4.50
C SER A 36 -0.30 6.73 3.04
N ALA A 37 0.41 7.39 2.14
CA ALA A 37 0.43 7.09 0.72
C ALA A 37 1.79 7.43 0.10
N GLY A 38 2.02 7.01 -1.13
CA GLY A 38 3.20 7.40 -1.89
C GLY A 38 4.53 6.91 -1.31
N VAL A 39 4.54 5.73 -0.67
CA VAL A 39 5.78 5.01 -0.36
C VAL A 39 6.50 4.69 -1.67
N HIS A 40 5.76 4.22 -2.67
CA HIS A 40 6.19 4.21 -4.05
C HIS A 40 5.66 5.47 -4.74
N SER A 41 6.55 6.22 -5.33
CA SER A 41 6.29 7.60 -5.76
C SER A 41 5.32 7.76 -6.93
N ARG A 42 5.02 6.68 -7.66
CA ARG A 42 4.10 6.68 -8.82
C ARG A 42 2.74 6.06 -8.53
N GLU A 43 2.45 5.78 -7.31
CA GLU A 43 1.17 5.26 -6.84
C GLU A 43 0.27 6.43 -6.41
N TYR A 44 -0.35 7.08 -7.40
CA TYR A 44 -0.98 8.38 -7.20
C TYR A 44 -2.38 8.33 -6.59
N ALA A 45 -3.11 7.22 -6.74
CA ALA A 45 -4.53 7.17 -6.32
C ALA A 45 -4.67 7.36 -4.80
N GLY A 46 -3.80 6.73 -3.99
CA GLY A 46 -3.76 6.90 -2.54
C GLY A 46 -3.36 8.33 -2.12
N VAL A 47 -2.38 8.93 -2.80
CA VAL A 47 -1.96 10.33 -2.56
C VAL A 47 -3.13 11.29 -2.78
N GLN A 48 -3.84 11.17 -3.91
CA GLN A 48 -4.99 12.00 -4.21
C GLN A 48 -6.13 11.77 -3.22
N ALA A 49 -6.38 10.53 -2.83
CA ALA A 49 -7.40 10.22 -1.81
C ALA A 49 -7.12 10.92 -0.48
N LEU A 50 -5.86 10.93 -0.01
CA LEU A 50 -5.49 11.63 1.23
C LEU A 50 -5.59 13.15 1.10
N ILE A 51 -5.30 13.73 -0.08
CA ILE A 51 -5.49 15.17 -0.35
C ILE A 51 -6.97 15.54 -0.20
N GLU A 52 -7.87 14.75 -0.79
CA GLU A 52 -9.32 15.00 -0.71
C GLU A 52 -9.85 14.77 0.71
N LEU A 53 -9.47 13.68 1.38
CA LEU A 53 -9.83 13.44 2.78
C LEU A 53 -9.37 14.58 3.71
N ALA A 54 -8.18 15.12 3.47
CA ALA A 54 -7.70 16.28 4.23
C ALA A 54 -8.58 17.51 4.04
N GLN A 55 -9.26 17.67 2.91
CA GLN A 55 -10.19 18.78 2.69
C GLN A 55 -11.57 18.50 3.30
N GLU A 56 -12.05 17.27 3.20
CA GLU A 56 -13.40 16.86 3.59
C GLU A 56 -13.56 16.65 5.11
N LEU A 57 -12.52 16.14 5.79
CA LEU A 57 -12.60 15.82 7.21
C LEU A 57 -12.66 17.08 8.09
N ASP A 58 -13.65 17.12 8.98
CA ASP A 58 -13.83 18.15 10.00
C ASP A 58 -13.25 17.65 11.34
N PRO A 59 -12.26 18.33 11.94
CA PRO A 59 -11.68 17.92 13.20
C PRO A 59 -12.68 17.88 14.37
N ARG A 60 -13.83 18.58 14.28
CA ARG A 60 -14.90 18.51 15.29
C ARG A 60 -15.61 17.15 15.33
N GLN A 61 -15.52 16.36 14.27
CA GLN A 61 -16.07 15.01 14.17
C GLN A 61 -15.06 13.93 14.54
N VAL A 62 -13.81 14.33 14.81
CA VAL A 62 -12.71 13.40 15.15
C VAL A 62 -12.67 13.14 16.64
N ARG A 63 -12.45 11.89 17.00
CA ARG A 63 -12.02 11.46 18.33
C ARG A 63 -10.58 10.99 18.27
N GLY A 64 -9.71 11.49 19.16
CA GLY A 64 -8.28 11.23 19.11
C GLY A 64 -7.60 12.03 18.00
N THR A 65 -6.68 11.40 17.27
CA THR A 65 -5.86 12.06 16.25
C THR A 65 -5.83 11.25 14.97
N ILE A 66 -6.08 11.90 13.83
CA ILE A 66 -5.89 11.35 12.49
C ILE A 66 -4.70 12.08 11.84
N ARG A 67 -3.68 11.33 11.45
CA ARG A 67 -2.50 11.83 10.74
C ARG A 67 -2.53 11.35 9.29
N LEU A 68 -2.55 12.27 8.33
CA LEU A 68 -2.53 11.99 6.91
C LEU A 68 -1.14 12.32 6.37
N LEU A 69 -0.31 11.31 6.15
CA LEU A 69 0.99 11.42 5.48
C LEU A 69 0.75 11.29 3.98
N HIS A 70 0.58 12.43 3.30
CA HIS A 70 0.13 12.48 1.91
C HIS A 70 1.05 11.76 0.93
N CYS A 71 2.37 11.84 1.15
CA CYS A 71 3.35 11.21 0.27
C CYS A 71 4.65 10.93 1.02
N CYS A 72 4.96 9.65 1.25
CA CYS A 72 6.16 9.22 1.96
C CYS A 72 7.45 9.48 1.15
N ASN A 73 7.41 9.29 -0.16
CA ASN A 73 8.52 9.58 -1.08
C ASN A 73 8.21 10.81 -1.92
N TYR A 74 8.11 11.97 -1.26
CA TYR A 74 7.72 13.23 -1.88
C TYR A 74 8.69 13.69 -2.98
N GLU A 75 9.99 13.53 -2.78
CA GLU A 75 11.00 13.83 -3.81
C GLU A 75 10.85 12.95 -5.05
N GLY A 76 10.60 11.66 -4.84
CA GLY A 76 10.30 10.72 -5.93
C GLY A 76 9.03 11.09 -6.69
N PHE A 77 8.00 11.53 -5.98
CA PHE A 77 6.75 12.00 -6.57
C PHE A 77 6.98 13.20 -7.49
N LEU A 78 7.70 14.23 -7.05
CA LEU A 78 8.01 15.41 -7.86
C LEU A 78 8.89 15.09 -9.07
N ARG A 79 9.88 14.23 -8.90
CA ARG A 79 10.81 13.83 -9.97
C ARG A 79 10.26 12.71 -10.85
N ARG A 80 9.09 12.15 -10.50
CA ARG A 80 8.49 11.01 -11.19
C ARG A 80 9.46 9.83 -11.27
N SER A 81 10.29 9.65 -10.25
CA SER A 81 11.11 8.45 -10.13
C SER A 81 10.21 7.23 -10.02
N ALA A 82 10.69 6.07 -10.42
CA ALA A 82 9.94 4.83 -10.29
C ALA A 82 9.67 4.53 -8.78
N ASP A 83 9.74 3.30 -8.34
CA ASP A 83 9.44 2.90 -6.96
C ASP A 83 10.60 3.15 -5.99
N VAL A 84 11.46 4.13 -6.31
CA VAL A 84 12.70 4.39 -5.57
C VAL A 84 12.80 5.84 -5.08
N VAL A 85 13.56 6.04 -4.02
CA VAL A 85 14.00 7.36 -3.58
C VAL A 85 15.10 7.86 -4.51
N PRO A 86 14.94 9.02 -5.17
CA PRO A 86 15.83 9.43 -6.28
C PRO A 86 17.27 9.75 -5.86
N GLN A 87 17.53 9.98 -4.56
CA GLN A 87 18.85 10.34 -4.06
C GLN A 87 19.84 9.18 -4.05
N ASP A 88 19.37 7.94 -3.87
CA ASP A 88 20.22 6.74 -3.79
C ASP A 88 19.68 5.54 -4.58
N GLY A 89 18.50 5.68 -5.23
CA GLY A 89 17.93 4.66 -6.08
C GLY A 89 17.37 3.43 -5.33
N LYS A 90 17.14 3.53 -4.02
CA LYS A 90 16.62 2.43 -3.21
C LYS A 90 15.10 2.47 -3.09
N ASN A 91 14.49 1.29 -2.98
CA ASN A 91 13.06 1.15 -2.71
C ASN A 91 12.79 1.35 -1.21
N LEU A 92 12.09 2.44 -0.86
CA LEU A 92 11.75 2.79 0.51
C LEU A 92 11.02 1.64 1.23
N ASN A 93 10.14 0.93 0.54
CA ASN A 93 9.36 -0.19 1.10
C ASN A 93 10.19 -1.49 1.30
N ARG A 94 11.53 -1.39 1.28
CA ARG A 94 12.48 -2.48 1.56
C ARG A 94 13.55 -2.08 2.59
N GLU A 95 13.51 -0.85 3.07
CA GLU A 95 14.59 -0.29 3.91
C GLU A 95 14.20 -0.13 5.39
N PHE A 96 12.97 -0.53 5.80
CA PHE A 96 12.59 -0.47 7.23
C PHE A 96 13.30 -1.54 8.07
N PRO A 97 13.76 -1.17 9.29
CA PRO A 97 13.48 0.04 10.09
C PRO A 97 14.24 1.31 9.66
N GLY A 98 15.17 1.21 8.73
CA GLY A 98 16.04 2.31 8.35
C GLY A 98 17.29 2.43 9.26
N ASP A 99 18.04 3.48 8.99
CA ASP A 99 19.24 3.87 9.75
C ASP A 99 19.42 5.39 9.65
N SER A 100 19.37 6.10 10.78
CA SER A 100 19.53 7.56 10.83
C SER A 100 20.92 8.04 10.41
N GLY A 101 21.94 7.17 10.44
CA GLY A 101 23.29 7.40 9.93
C GLY A 101 23.52 6.89 8.50
N GLY A 102 22.53 6.20 7.92
CA GLY A 102 22.63 5.50 6.65
C GLY A 102 22.45 6.37 5.42
N THR A 103 22.06 5.71 4.32
CA THR A 103 21.78 6.35 3.02
C THR A 103 20.50 7.23 3.10
N PRO A 104 20.22 8.10 2.11
CA PRO A 104 19.02 8.92 2.12
C PRO A 104 17.72 8.15 2.35
N THR A 105 17.52 7.01 1.66
CA THR A 105 16.34 6.16 1.86
C THR A 105 16.29 5.56 3.27
N GLN A 106 17.42 5.12 3.82
CA GLN A 106 17.49 4.57 5.19
C GLN A 106 17.19 5.62 6.24
N ARG A 107 17.64 6.87 6.05
CA ARG A 107 17.29 7.99 6.93
C ARG A 107 15.80 8.32 6.86
N LEU A 108 15.23 8.30 5.66
CA LEU A 108 13.79 8.49 5.49
C LEU A 108 13.00 7.38 6.19
N ALA A 109 13.37 6.11 6.01
CA ALA A 109 12.73 4.99 6.69
C ALA A 109 12.81 5.09 8.21
N ALA A 110 14.00 5.42 8.77
CA ALA A 110 14.20 5.62 10.21
C ALA A 110 13.35 6.80 10.75
N PHE A 111 13.23 7.88 9.98
CA PHE A 111 12.39 9.00 10.35
C PHE A 111 10.90 8.61 10.35
N LEU A 112 10.44 7.86 9.34
CA LEU A 112 9.07 7.35 9.27
C LEU A 112 8.76 6.40 10.43
N GLU A 113 9.71 5.56 10.84
CA GLU A 113 9.53 4.73 12.03
C GLU A 113 9.28 5.59 13.27
N GLN A 114 10.18 6.54 13.56
CA GLN A 114 10.09 7.37 14.76
C GLN A 114 8.84 8.24 14.81
N GLU A 115 8.46 8.85 13.68
CA GLU A 115 7.38 9.82 13.65
C GLU A 115 6.01 9.20 13.38
N PHE A 116 5.93 8.07 12.64
CA PHE A 116 4.65 7.53 12.17
C PHE A 116 4.36 6.10 12.62
N ILE A 117 5.36 5.31 13.05
CA ILE A 117 5.12 4.00 13.66
C ILE A 117 5.10 4.12 15.20
N GLU A 118 6.13 4.73 15.80
CA GLU A 118 6.22 4.80 17.26
C GLU A 118 5.16 5.71 17.91
N ARG A 119 4.52 6.58 17.13
CA ARG A 119 3.55 7.57 17.60
C ARG A 119 2.14 7.33 17.07
N THR A 120 1.83 6.10 16.70
CA THR A 120 0.50 5.75 16.22
C THR A 120 0.03 4.43 16.83
N ASP A 121 -1.28 4.30 17.01
CA ASP A 121 -1.91 3.07 17.49
C ASP A 121 -2.37 2.18 16.33
N TYR A 122 -2.59 2.77 15.14
CA TYR A 122 -3.01 2.07 13.93
C TYR A 122 -2.37 2.70 12.70
N LEU A 123 -2.08 1.89 11.67
CA LEU A 123 -1.54 2.37 10.40
C LEU A 123 -2.30 1.77 9.20
N MET A 124 -2.69 2.62 8.25
CA MET A 124 -3.20 2.21 6.95
C MET A 124 -2.34 2.83 5.86
N ASP A 125 -1.68 1.98 5.07
CA ASP A 125 -0.79 2.40 3.97
C ASP A 125 -1.52 2.21 2.64
N LEU A 126 -1.70 3.30 1.87
CA LEU A 126 -2.44 3.32 0.62
C LEU A 126 -1.49 3.19 -0.56
N HIS A 127 -1.61 2.08 -1.27
CA HIS A 127 -0.83 1.74 -2.45
C HIS A 127 -1.72 1.58 -3.69
N SER A 128 -1.10 1.57 -4.84
CA SER A 128 -1.70 1.22 -6.13
C SER A 128 -0.64 0.60 -7.03
N GLY A 129 -1.05 0.01 -8.16
CA GLY A 129 -0.07 -0.43 -9.14
C GLY A 129 0.76 0.74 -9.66
N GLY A 130 2.08 0.60 -9.60
CA GLY A 130 3.06 1.55 -10.13
C GLY A 130 2.98 1.67 -11.65
N PHE A 131 4.00 2.27 -12.26
CA PHE A 131 3.97 2.68 -13.69
C PHE A 131 3.58 1.56 -14.67
N CYS A 132 3.95 0.33 -14.42
CA CYS A 132 3.70 -0.81 -15.28
C CYS A 132 2.97 -1.94 -14.56
N GLU A 133 2.19 -1.64 -13.54
CA GLU A 133 1.51 -2.67 -12.75
C GLU A 133 0.00 -2.45 -12.77
N ASN A 134 -0.73 -3.46 -13.22
CA ASN A 134 -2.19 -3.51 -13.16
C ASN A 134 -2.61 -4.49 -12.08
N LEU A 135 -3.59 -4.12 -11.25
CA LEU A 135 -4.03 -4.94 -10.13
C LEU A 135 -5.56 -4.97 -9.97
N THR A 136 -6.05 -6.01 -9.31
CA THR A 136 -7.41 -6.04 -8.77
C THR A 136 -7.39 -5.54 -7.32
N PRO A 137 -8.41 -4.84 -6.83
CA PRO A 137 -8.43 -4.34 -5.46
C PRO A 137 -8.22 -5.47 -4.44
N HIS A 138 -7.20 -5.34 -3.60
CA HIS A 138 -6.90 -6.26 -2.53
C HIS A 138 -6.21 -5.54 -1.37
N LEU A 139 -5.93 -6.24 -0.29
CA LEU A 139 -5.33 -5.68 0.90
C LEU A 139 -4.39 -6.71 1.52
N TYR A 140 -3.25 -6.24 2.02
CA TYR A 140 -2.33 -7.03 2.82
C TYR A 140 -2.47 -6.72 4.31
N PHE A 141 -2.47 -7.76 5.14
CA PHE A 141 -2.27 -7.64 6.58
C PHE A 141 -1.16 -8.60 7.04
N HIS A 142 -0.47 -8.25 8.13
CA HIS A 142 0.75 -8.94 8.52
C HIS A 142 0.46 -10.27 9.22
N GLY A 143 0.74 -11.38 8.54
CA GLY A 143 0.46 -12.74 9.02
C GLY A 143 1.38 -13.24 10.12
N THR A 144 2.63 -12.76 10.19
CA THR A 144 3.64 -13.19 11.16
C THR A 144 3.80 -12.24 12.35
N ALA A 145 2.99 -11.17 12.45
CA ALA A 145 2.93 -10.31 13.63
C ALA A 145 2.45 -11.06 14.88
N ALA A 146 2.71 -10.51 16.06
CA ALA A 146 2.21 -11.06 17.31
C ALA A 146 0.69 -11.32 17.24
N PRO A 147 0.15 -12.40 17.83
CA PRO A 147 -1.24 -12.81 17.61
C PRO A 147 -2.28 -11.71 17.85
N LYS A 148 -2.08 -10.88 18.86
CA LYS A 148 -2.97 -9.74 19.15
C LYS A 148 -2.94 -8.69 18.04
N VAL A 149 -1.76 -8.35 17.56
CA VAL A 149 -1.56 -7.36 16.47
C VAL A 149 -2.19 -7.88 15.18
N ARG A 150 -1.89 -9.15 14.82
CA ARG A 150 -2.49 -9.81 13.65
C ARG A 150 -4.01 -9.83 13.69
N ALA A 151 -4.60 -10.16 14.85
CA ALA A 151 -6.06 -10.19 15.01
C ALA A 151 -6.69 -8.79 14.78
N VAL A 152 -6.05 -7.73 15.30
CA VAL A 152 -6.54 -6.36 15.11
C VAL A 152 -6.33 -5.92 13.66
N SER A 153 -5.17 -6.19 13.04
CA SER A 153 -4.92 -5.88 11.61
C SER A 153 -5.93 -6.57 10.71
N ARG A 154 -6.27 -7.83 10.99
CA ARG A 154 -7.32 -8.56 10.28
C ARG A 154 -8.68 -7.88 10.42
N ARG A 155 -9.05 -7.46 11.64
CA ARG A 155 -10.31 -6.73 11.87
C ARG A 155 -10.32 -5.40 11.11
N MET A 156 -9.21 -4.67 11.07
CA MET A 156 -9.08 -3.47 10.23
C MET A 156 -9.32 -3.78 8.76
N ALA A 157 -8.74 -4.86 8.25
CA ALA A 157 -8.93 -5.32 6.87
C ALA A 157 -10.41 -5.63 6.57
N GLU A 158 -11.12 -6.29 7.47
CA GLU A 158 -12.54 -6.64 7.35
C GLU A 158 -13.48 -5.41 7.32
N LEU A 159 -13.01 -4.24 7.74
CA LEU A 159 -13.76 -2.98 7.62
C LEU A 159 -13.73 -2.39 6.21
N THR A 160 -12.81 -2.80 5.34
CA THR A 160 -12.68 -2.31 3.96
C THR A 160 -13.68 -2.96 3.01
N THR A 161 -13.66 -2.60 1.73
CA THR A 161 -14.55 -3.16 0.70
C THR A 161 -13.82 -3.96 -0.38
N VAL A 162 -12.53 -4.23 -0.20
CA VAL A 162 -11.77 -5.05 -1.16
C VAL A 162 -12.22 -6.50 -1.14
N PRO A 163 -12.27 -7.19 -2.28
CA PRO A 163 -12.71 -8.59 -2.31
C PRO A 163 -11.71 -9.57 -1.70
N TYR A 164 -10.41 -9.23 -1.69
CA TYR A 164 -9.35 -10.15 -1.26
C TYR A 164 -8.52 -9.57 -0.12
N LEU A 165 -8.37 -10.37 0.95
CA LEU A 165 -7.51 -10.06 2.09
C LEU A 165 -6.34 -11.05 2.08
N VAL A 166 -5.13 -10.56 1.86
CA VAL A 166 -3.92 -11.38 1.74
C VAL A 166 -3.15 -11.37 3.05
N GLU A 167 -2.93 -12.54 3.62
CA GLU A 167 -2.07 -12.71 4.78
C GLU A 167 -0.61 -12.74 4.33
N SER A 168 0.12 -11.66 4.60
CA SER A 168 1.48 -11.44 4.09
C SER A 168 2.54 -11.78 5.13
N SER A 169 3.67 -12.30 4.63
CA SER A 169 4.89 -12.52 5.41
C SER A 169 5.99 -11.50 5.09
N ALA A 170 5.65 -10.36 4.44
CA ALA A 170 6.63 -9.30 4.18
C ALA A 170 7.19 -8.72 5.49
N GLU A 171 8.45 -8.30 5.48
CA GLU A 171 9.13 -7.88 6.72
C GLU A 171 9.63 -6.42 6.68
N ASN A 172 10.16 -5.95 5.58
CA ASN A 172 10.92 -4.70 5.50
C ASN A 172 10.16 -3.53 4.89
N GLY A 173 8.83 -3.62 4.79
CA GLY A 173 7.97 -2.57 4.30
C GLY A 173 7.37 -1.73 5.44
N PHE A 174 6.81 -0.57 5.11
CA PHE A 174 6.29 0.36 6.11
C PHE A 174 5.19 -0.30 6.98
N TYR A 175 4.11 -0.81 6.38
CA TYR A 175 3.04 -1.46 7.14
C TYR A 175 3.50 -2.76 7.83
N SER A 176 4.37 -3.55 7.17
CA SER A 176 4.81 -4.82 7.72
C SER A 176 5.75 -4.62 8.91
N TRP A 177 6.63 -3.62 8.84
CA TRP A 177 7.46 -3.23 9.97
C TRP A 177 6.62 -2.69 11.14
N ALA A 178 5.60 -1.87 10.87
CA ALA A 178 4.66 -1.44 11.90
C ALA A 178 4.03 -2.64 12.64
N GLY A 179 3.60 -3.67 11.91
CA GLY A 179 3.10 -4.92 12.48
C GLY A 179 4.12 -5.63 13.38
N GLN A 180 5.38 -5.69 12.99
CA GLN A 180 6.46 -6.27 13.81
C GLN A 180 6.74 -5.44 15.07
N ARG A 181 6.59 -4.11 14.99
CA ARG A 181 6.73 -3.20 16.13
C ARG A 181 5.53 -3.21 17.08
N GLY A 182 4.50 -3.99 16.77
CA GLY A 182 3.32 -4.12 17.62
C GLY A 182 2.19 -3.16 17.26
N VAL A 183 2.30 -2.41 16.18
CA VAL A 183 1.27 -1.52 15.67
C VAL A 183 0.41 -2.27 14.64
N PRO A 184 -0.91 -2.46 14.88
CA PRO A 184 -1.81 -3.02 13.88
C PRO A 184 -1.81 -2.19 12.60
N ALA A 185 -1.50 -2.85 11.48
CA ALA A 185 -1.31 -2.18 10.21
C ALA A 185 -1.87 -3.00 9.04
N ILE A 186 -2.33 -2.28 8.01
CA ILE A 186 -2.80 -2.84 6.73
C ILE A 186 -2.23 -2.04 5.57
N LEU A 187 -2.05 -2.70 4.42
CA LEU A 187 -1.67 -2.08 3.16
C LEU A 187 -2.79 -2.32 2.14
N LEU A 188 -3.37 -1.25 1.62
CA LEU A 188 -4.50 -1.29 0.68
C LEU A 188 -4.03 -1.01 -0.75
N GLU A 189 -4.35 -1.92 -1.67
CA GLU A 189 -4.03 -1.82 -3.10
C GLU A 189 -5.28 -1.50 -3.93
N ARG A 190 -5.29 -0.34 -4.62
CA ARG A 190 -6.35 0.08 -5.55
C ARG A 190 -5.81 0.97 -6.66
N GLY A 191 -6.27 0.75 -7.89
CA GLY A 191 -5.78 1.43 -9.09
C GLY A 191 -4.52 0.82 -9.65
N GLY A 192 -4.05 1.28 -10.78
CA GLY A 192 -2.86 0.70 -11.44
C GLY A 192 -2.25 1.60 -12.49
N CYS A 193 -1.12 1.16 -13.05
CA CYS A 193 -0.40 1.81 -14.14
C CYS A 193 -0.02 3.28 -13.86
N GLY A 194 0.14 3.68 -12.60
CA GLY A 194 0.45 5.06 -12.22
C GLY A 194 -0.62 6.07 -12.64
N LEU A 195 -1.89 5.64 -12.70
CA LEU A 195 -3.01 6.48 -13.13
C LEU A 195 -3.72 7.12 -11.93
N VAL A 196 -4.35 8.27 -12.19
CA VAL A 196 -5.20 9.00 -11.23
C VAL A 196 -6.66 8.73 -11.61
N GLU A 197 -7.11 7.49 -11.40
CA GLU A 197 -8.46 7.07 -11.77
C GLU A 197 -9.48 7.42 -10.68
N PRO A 198 -10.59 8.11 -11.01
CA PRO A 198 -11.61 8.48 -10.03
C PRO A 198 -12.14 7.29 -9.22
N ALA A 199 -12.35 6.14 -9.85
CA ALA A 199 -12.84 4.94 -9.17
C ALA A 199 -11.86 4.40 -8.12
N ALA A 200 -10.56 4.48 -8.38
CA ALA A 200 -9.52 4.08 -7.42
C ALA A 200 -9.43 5.06 -6.24
N ILE A 201 -9.47 6.37 -6.53
CA ILE A 201 -9.47 7.43 -5.51
C ILE A 201 -10.68 7.27 -4.58
N GLU A 202 -11.89 7.18 -5.12
CA GLU A 202 -13.11 6.98 -4.35
C GLU A 202 -13.10 5.65 -3.57
N GLY A 203 -12.48 4.61 -4.14
CA GLY A 203 -12.27 3.35 -3.45
C GLY A 203 -11.38 3.50 -2.21
N HIS A 204 -10.25 4.19 -2.32
CA HIS A 204 -9.36 4.50 -1.21
C HIS A 204 -10.07 5.34 -0.14
N LYS A 205 -10.73 6.43 -0.53
CA LYS A 205 -11.48 7.30 0.39
C LYS A 205 -12.55 6.52 1.15
N ARG A 206 -13.34 5.73 0.44
CA ARG A 206 -14.40 4.90 1.04
C ARG A 206 -13.84 3.94 2.09
N ASP A 207 -12.75 3.22 1.77
CA ASP A 207 -12.16 2.26 2.68
C ASP A 207 -11.50 2.95 3.89
N ALA A 208 -10.84 4.09 3.69
CA ALA A 208 -10.30 4.91 4.77
C ALA A 208 -11.42 5.42 5.71
N LEU A 209 -12.50 5.97 5.19
CA LEU A 209 -13.63 6.45 5.99
C LEU A 209 -14.32 5.31 6.75
N ARG A 210 -14.48 4.13 6.11
CA ARG A 210 -15.02 2.94 6.78
C ARG A 210 -14.12 2.48 7.93
N LEU A 211 -12.80 2.48 7.71
CA LEU A 211 -11.83 2.15 8.75
C LEU A 211 -11.91 3.13 9.93
N LEU A 212 -11.88 4.43 9.63
CA LEU A 212 -11.94 5.49 10.64
C LEU A 212 -13.22 5.40 11.49
N ARG A 213 -14.38 5.15 10.86
CA ARG A 213 -15.65 4.93 11.58
C ARG A 213 -15.65 3.63 12.36
N GLY A 214 -15.19 2.54 11.75
CA GLY A 214 -15.18 1.22 12.38
C GLY A 214 -14.24 1.11 13.59
N LEU A 215 -13.20 1.93 13.65
CA LEU A 215 -12.29 2.07 14.79
C LEU A 215 -12.71 3.19 15.76
N GLY A 216 -13.74 3.99 15.44
CA GLY A 216 -14.27 5.03 16.32
C GLY A 216 -13.50 6.36 16.28
N PHE A 217 -12.71 6.62 15.22
CA PHE A 217 -12.07 7.92 14.99
C PHE A 217 -13.02 8.97 14.43
N LEU A 218 -14.09 8.56 13.75
CA LEU A 218 -15.15 9.42 13.27
C LEU A 218 -16.46 9.05 13.97
N GLU A 219 -17.13 10.05 14.53
CA GLU A 219 -18.39 9.87 15.26
C GLU A 219 -19.63 10.09 14.38
N ASP A 220 -19.42 10.42 13.09
CA ASP A 220 -20.48 10.62 12.12
C ASP A 220 -20.76 9.35 11.29
N GLY A 221 -21.97 9.24 10.77
CA GLY A 221 -22.37 8.22 9.79
C GLY A 221 -22.93 6.92 10.39
N GLU A 222 -23.31 6.03 9.49
CA GLU A 222 -23.90 4.73 9.82
C GLU A 222 -22.85 3.73 10.35
N PRO A 223 -23.26 2.78 11.21
CA PRO A 223 -22.40 1.70 11.64
C PRO A 223 -21.79 0.92 10.46
N VAL A 224 -20.50 0.65 10.51
CA VAL A 224 -19.80 -0.06 9.44
C VAL A 224 -20.09 -1.55 9.54
N SER A 225 -20.86 -2.08 8.59
CA SER A 225 -21.05 -3.53 8.46
C SER A 225 -19.86 -4.16 7.74
N PRO A 226 -19.36 -5.33 8.16
CA PRO A 226 -18.35 -6.08 7.43
C PRO A 226 -18.77 -6.35 5.99
N ALA A 227 -17.85 -6.24 5.04
CA ALA A 227 -18.06 -6.68 3.67
C ALA A 227 -17.72 -8.17 3.52
N ALA A 228 -18.14 -8.75 2.38
CA ALA A 228 -17.72 -10.12 2.05
C ALA A 228 -16.30 -10.11 1.49
N HIS A 229 -15.43 -10.93 2.06
CA HIS A 229 -14.03 -11.06 1.66
C HIS A 229 -13.63 -12.51 1.45
N GLN A 230 -12.70 -12.74 0.53
CA GLN A 230 -11.96 -14.00 0.44
C GLN A 230 -10.58 -13.81 1.08
N VAL A 231 -10.23 -14.66 2.05
CA VAL A 231 -8.94 -14.60 2.73
C VAL A 231 -7.96 -15.51 2.00
N ILE A 232 -6.86 -14.94 1.56
CA ILE A 232 -5.76 -15.60 0.86
C ILE A 232 -4.62 -15.79 1.85
N THR A 233 -4.33 -17.03 2.22
CA THR A 233 -3.23 -17.39 3.11
C THR A 233 -1.97 -17.85 2.35
N THR A 234 -2.09 -18.06 1.04
CA THR A 234 -0.98 -18.45 0.19
C THR A 234 -1.03 -17.64 -1.10
N ALA A 235 -0.03 -16.80 -1.31
CA ALA A 235 0.15 -16.07 -2.56
C ALA A 235 1.42 -16.52 -3.27
N PHE A 236 1.39 -16.49 -4.59
CA PHE A 236 2.51 -16.82 -5.46
C PHE A 236 2.96 -15.56 -6.19
N TYR A 237 4.25 -15.28 -6.10
CA TYR A 237 4.91 -14.19 -6.81
C TYR A 237 5.79 -14.82 -7.90
N VAL A 238 5.55 -14.44 -9.13
CA VAL A 238 6.19 -15.05 -10.30
C VAL A 238 7.05 -14.00 -10.99
N ASP A 239 8.36 -14.20 -10.93
CA ASP A 239 9.32 -13.35 -11.60
C ASP A 239 9.65 -13.89 -13.00
N ALA A 240 10.12 -13.00 -13.88
CA ALA A 240 10.53 -13.34 -15.22
C ALA A 240 11.78 -14.25 -15.20
N PRO A 241 11.71 -15.47 -15.72
CA PRO A 241 12.88 -16.34 -15.80
C PRO A 241 13.91 -15.87 -16.85
N GLU A 242 13.47 -15.08 -17.82
CA GLU A 242 14.29 -14.54 -18.93
C GLU A 242 13.86 -13.14 -19.30
N SER A 243 14.78 -12.35 -19.85
CA SER A 243 14.47 -11.03 -20.43
C SER A 243 13.81 -11.17 -21.80
N GLY A 244 12.87 -10.27 -22.12
CA GLY A 244 12.18 -10.29 -23.42
C GLY A 244 10.92 -9.44 -23.44
N CYS A 245 9.97 -9.89 -24.26
CA CYS A 245 8.64 -9.28 -24.38
C CYS A 245 7.61 -10.14 -23.68
N TRP A 246 6.92 -9.60 -22.70
CA TRP A 246 5.87 -10.28 -21.97
C TRP A 246 4.52 -10.18 -22.69
N TYR A 247 3.88 -11.30 -22.86
CA TYR A 247 2.52 -11.41 -23.44
C TYR A 247 1.62 -12.11 -22.40
N PRO A 248 0.89 -11.35 -21.58
CA PRO A 248 -0.01 -11.92 -20.60
C PRO A 248 -1.20 -12.62 -21.28
N ALA A 249 -1.57 -13.80 -20.78
CA ALA A 249 -2.75 -14.54 -21.20
C ALA A 249 -3.96 -14.28 -20.28
N LYS A 250 -3.75 -13.58 -19.16
CA LYS A 250 -4.73 -13.30 -18.12
C LYS A 250 -4.65 -11.83 -17.71
N ALA A 251 -5.72 -11.33 -17.11
CA ALA A 251 -5.80 -10.00 -16.54
C ALA A 251 -5.83 -10.06 -15.00
N ALA A 252 -5.51 -8.96 -14.32
CA ALA A 252 -5.75 -8.83 -12.89
C ALA A 252 -7.24 -9.03 -12.58
N GLY A 253 -7.56 -9.85 -11.58
CA GLY A 253 -8.91 -10.27 -11.22
C GLY A 253 -9.40 -11.54 -11.92
N ASP A 254 -8.71 -12.05 -12.93
CA ASP A 254 -9.08 -13.32 -13.56
C ASP A 254 -8.85 -14.49 -12.59
N PHE A 255 -9.80 -15.44 -12.62
CA PHE A 255 -9.62 -16.73 -11.99
C PHE A 255 -8.77 -17.65 -12.89
N ILE A 256 -7.86 -18.38 -12.28
CA ILE A 256 -6.95 -19.31 -12.95
C ILE A 256 -7.03 -20.70 -12.33
N ARG A 257 -6.72 -21.72 -13.12
CA ARG A 257 -6.57 -23.10 -12.67
C ARG A 257 -5.10 -23.48 -12.61
N GLU A 258 -4.79 -24.45 -11.76
CA GLU A 258 -3.46 -25.05 -11.73
C GLU A 258 -3.07 -25.57 -13.13
N GLY A 259 -1.84 -25.29 -13.56
CA GLY A 259 -1.32 -25.60 -14.89
C GLY A 259 -1.75 -24.64 -16.01
N GLU A 260 -2.69 -23.72 -15.74
CA GLU A 260 -3.15 -22.76 -16.75
C GLU A 260 -2.07 -21.75 -17.12
N MET A 261 -2.00 -21.37 -18.39
CA MET A 261 -1.01 -20.41 -18.89
C MET A 261 -1.33 -19.00 -18.38
N LEU A 262 -0.38 -18.39 -17.69
CA LEU A 262 -0.43 -16.98 -17.24
C LEU A 262 0.05 -16.02 -18.32
N GLY A 263 0.97 -16.47 -19.17
CA GLY A 263 1.51 -15.73 -20.31
C GLY A 263 2.76 -16.36 -20.86
N GLU A 264 3.36 -15.71 -21.84
CA GLU A 264 4.61 -16.16 -22.45
C GLU A 264 5.58 -14.99 -22.68
N ILE A 265 6.87 -15.30 -22.63
CA ILE A 265 7.95 -14.38 -22.95
C ILE A 265 8.46 -14.70 -24.36
N ARG A 266 8.53 -13.68 -25.22
CA ARG A 266 9.08 -13.81 -26.58
C ARG A 266 10.28 -12.89 -26.76
N ASN A 267 11.16 -13.23 -27.69
CA ASN A 267 12.19 -12.29 -28.15
C ASN A 267 11.58 -11.27 -29.13
N LEU A 268 12.38 -10.25 -29.51
CA LEU A 268 11.95 -9.21 -30.46
C LEU A 268 11.69 -9.71 -31.88
N PHE A 269 12.01 -10.97 -32.18
CA PHE A 269 11.71 -11.62 -33.47
C PHE A 269 10.43 -12.49 -33.39
N GLY A 270 9.69 -12.44 -32.25
CA GLY A 270 8.44 -13.18 -32.03
C GLY A 270 8.62 -14.63 -31.63
N LYS A 271 9.84 -15.13 -31.47
CA LYS A 271 10.10 -16.49 -31.02
C LYS A 271 9.80 -16.61 -29.53
N VAL A 272 8.97 -17.59 -29.14
CA VAL A 272 8.68 -17.91 -27.74
C VAL A 272 9.95 -18.42 -27.06
N LEU A 273 10.34 -17.80 -25.96
CA LEU A 273 11.45 -18.16 -25.10
C LEU A 273 10.99 -19.09 -23.99
N CYS A 274 9.95 -18.67 -23.25
CA CYS A 274 9.35 -19.52 -22.23
C CYS A 274 7.85 -19.25 -22.07
N ARG A 275 7.15 -20.18 -21.41
CA ARG A 275 5.77 -20.06 -20.98
C ARG A 275 5.69 -20.13 -19.48
N VAL A 276 4.87 -19.26 -18.89
CA VAL A 276 4.63 -19.18 -17.46
C VAL A 276 3.25 -19.76 -17.16
N THR A 277 3.19 -20.72 -16.23
CA THR A 277 1.95 -21.38 -15.84
C THR A 277 1.69 -21.26 -14.34
N ALA A 278 0.42 -21.35 -13.96
CA ALA A 278 -0.02 -21.28 -12.57
C ALA A 278 0.35 -22.55 -11.81
N LYS A 279 0.92 -22.44 -10.62
CA LYS A 279 1.26 -23.55 -9.71
C LYS A 279 0.08 -24.01 -8.84
N ALA A 280 -1.01 -23.23 -8.80
CA ALA A 280 -2.23 -23.51 -8.07
C ALA A 280 -3.40 -22.77 -8.69
N SER A 281 -4.63 -23.23 -8.45
CA SER A 281 -5.83 -22.48 -8.79
C SER A 281 -6.00 -21.26 -7.86
N GLY A 282 -6.55 -20.15 -8.40
CA GLY A 282 -6.67 -18.92 -7.62
C GLY A 282 -7.13 -17.73 -8.44
N VAL A 283 -6.80 -16.52 -7.97
CA VAL A 283 -7.11 -15.24 -8.60
C VAL A 283 -5.84 -14.39 -8.80
N ILE A 284 -5.72 -13.76 -9.96
CA ILE A 284 -4.61 -12.84 -10.22
C ILE A 284 -4.81 -11.56 -9.43
N LEU A 285 -3.87 -11.24 -8.55
CA LEU A 285 -3.88 -10.04 -7.72
C LEU A 285 -3.30 -8.86 -8.50
N TYR A 286 -2.13 -9.04 -9.10
CA TYR A 286 -1.54 -8.05 -9.99
C TYR A 286 -0.68 -8.69 -11.09
N GLN A 287 -0.39 -7.90 -12.11
CA GLN A 287 0.55 -8.27 -13.17
C GLN A 287 1.20 -7.06 -13.80
N THR A 288 2.40 -7.26 -14.38
CA THR A 288 3.03 -6.20 -15.15
C THR A 288 2.29 -5.95 -16.48
N ALA A 289 2.07 -4.67 -16.78
CA ALA A 289 1.53 -4.18 -18.04
C ALA A 289 2.65 -3.80 -19.06
N SER A 290 3.92 -3.96 -18.69
CA SER A 290 5.04 -3.66 -19.56
C SER A 290 5.23 -4.76 -20.61
N LEU A 291 5.43 -4.35 -21.88
CA LEU A 291 5.85 -5.28 -22.93
C LEU A 291 7.30 -5.75 -22.71
N GLY A 292 8.21 -4.80 -22.45
CA GLY A 292 9.63 -5.09 -22.20
C GLY A 292 9.84 -5.46 -20.73
N ILE A 293 10.47 -6.60 -20.50
CA ILE A 293 10.82 -7.08 -19.16
C ILE A 293 12.26 -7.56 -19.11
N GLU A 294 12.88 -7.37 -17.97
CA GLU A 294 14.18 -7.93 -17.62
C GLU A 294 14.00 -9.18 -16.76
N SER A 295 14.94 -10.12 -16.81
CA SER A 295 14.97 -11.27 -15.89
C SER A 295 14.87 -10.79 -14.44
N VAL A 296 14.15 -11.53 -13.60
CA VAL A 296 13.75 -11.25 -12.21
C VAL A 296 12.77 -10.07 -12.03
N THR A 297 12.26 -9.48 -13.12
CA THR A 297 11.12 -8.55 -13.04
C THR A 297 9.87 -9.31 -12.58
N SER A 298 9.14 -8.77 -11.61
CA SER A 298 7.86 -9.36 -11.19
C SER A 298 6.84 -9.32 -12.34
N LEU A 299 6.33 -10.48 -12.73
CA LEU A 299 5.36 -10.62 -13.82
C LEU A 299 3.93 -10.65 -13.32
N VAL A 300 3.66 -11.55 -12.38
CA VAL A 300 2.31 -11.86 -11.91
C VAL A 300 2.36 -12.24 -10.44
N ALA A 301 1.42 -11.72 -9.65
CA ALA A 301 1.09 -12.31 -8.35
C ALA A 301 -0.34 -12.83 -8.36
N TYR A 302 -0.56 -13.98 -7.75
CA TYR A 302 -1.89 -14.56 -7.60
C TYR A 302 -2.06 -15.24 -6.25
N GLY A 303 -3.28 -15.17 -5.73
CA GLY A 303 -3.66 -15.79 -4.47
C GLY A 303 -4.34 -17.13 -4.72
N LYS A 304 -3.97 -18.16 -3.93
CA LYS A 304 -4.65 -19.45 -3.93
C LYS A 304 -6.04 -19.30 -3.28
N LEU A 305 -7.07 -19.80 -3.95
CA LEU A 305 -8.45 -19.83 -3.47
C LEU A 305 -8.91 -21.25 -3.21
#